data_4dfa93af3922269f9d2f6146501e66cc
#
_entry.id   4dfa93af3922269f9d2f6146501e66cc
#
_cell.length_a   1.000
_cell.length_b   1.000
_cell.length_c   1.000
_cell.angle_alpha   90.00
_cell.angle_beta   90.00
_cell.angle_gamma   90.00
#
_symmetry.space_group_name_H-M   'P 1'
#
loop_
_entity.id
_entity.type
_entity.pdbx_description
1 polymer ?
#
loop_
_entity_poly.entity_id
_entity_poly.type
_entity_poly.pdbx_seq_one_letter_code
_entity_poly.pdbx_strand_id
1 'polypeptide(L)'
;ATMSAAKDYLITTFVPYASVMKVAMAAGEFALKLRINDLNYAAGETELTTQQLEFSRQMSVMLADRGEVNVKLCAIATASDIELVDISTINQAENIERLKAISRQRAENFKTHMVEQLNVPSARLLFCTPQIDSSKDAKARIKFVI
;
A
#
# COMPACT_ATOMS: atom_id res chain seq x y z
N ALA A 1 -3.90 22.90 20.80
CA ALA A 1 -2.51 22.46 20.67
C ALA A 1 -2.26 21.17 21.47
N THR A 2 -2.76 21.10 22.69
CA THR A 2 -2.54 19.95 23.56
C THR A 2 -3.27 18.69 23.08
N MET A 3 -4.42 18.82 22.47
CA MET A 3 -5.16 17.66 21.94
C MET A 3 -4.42 17.01 20.75
N SER A 4 -3.86 17.83 19.86
CA SER A 4 -3.12 17.29 18.72
C SER A 4 -1.85 16.57 19.19
N ALA A 5 -1.11 17.16 20.12
CA ALA A 5 0.08 16.55 20.70
C ALA A 5 -0.24 15.24 21.43
N ALA A 6 -1.37 15.20 22.17
CA ALA A 6 -1.79 13.99 22.85
C ALA A 6 -2.15 12.86 21.86
N LYS A 7 -2.80 13.19 20.75
CA LYS A 7 -3.12 12.21 19.70
C LYS A 7 -1.85 11.67 19.06
N ASP A 8 -0.92 12.53 18.69
CA ASP A 8 0.35 12.12 18.10
C ASP A 8 1.13 11.24 19.07
N TYR A 9 1.16 11.60 20.34
CA TYR A 9 1.81 10.81 21.39
C TYR A 9 1.19 9.41 21.49
N LEU A 10 -0.14 9.30 21.53
CA LEU A 10 -0.80 8.01 21.61
C LEU A 10 -0.51 7.13 20.40
N ILE A 11 -0.55 7.70 19.20
CA ILE A 11 -0.31 6.96 17.97
C ILE A 11 1.14 6.50 17.88
N THR A 12 2.09 7.39 18.13
CA THR A 12 3.51 7.07 17.97
C THR A 12 4.07 6.23 19.10
N THR A 13 3.53 6.36 20.32
CA THR A 13 4.07 5.71 21.51
C THR A 13 3.41 4.39 21.82
N PHE A 14 2.08 4.28 21.66
CA PHE A 14 1.32 3.12 22.10
C PHE A 14 0.80 2.24 20.96
N VAL A 15 0.89 2.71 19.70
CA VAL A 15 0.40 1.96 18.55
C VAL A 15 1.58 1.37 17.80
N PRO A 16 1.78 0.03 17.85
CA PRO A 16 2.99 -0.60 17.27
C PRO A 16 3.05 -0.57 15.75
N TYR A 17 1.98 -0.15 15.08
CA TYR A 17 1.91 -0.02 13.62
C TYR A 17 1.82 1.44 13.16
N ALA A 18 2.21 2.39 14.01
CA ALA A 18 2.08 3.82 13.70
C ALA A 18 2.87 4.25 12.46
N SER A 19 3.98 3.58 12.16
CA SER A 19 4.78 3.86 10.97
C SER A 19 4.09 3.43 9.66
N VAL A 20 3.09 2.57 9.73
CA VAL A 20 2.32 2.08 8.57
C VAL A 20 1.11 2.96 8.31
N MET A 21 0.59 3.64 9.33
CA MET A 21 -0.66 4.38 9.26
C MET A 21 -0.46 5.89 9.35
N LYS A 22 -1.33 6.61 8.67
CA LYS A 22 -1.50 8.05 8.83
C LYS A 22 -2.82 8.32 9.52
N VAL A 23 -2.81 9.33 10.38
CA VAL A 23 -4.02 9.83 11.02
C VAL A 23 -4.28 11.23 10.50
N ALA A 24 -5.46 11.43 9.93
CA ALA A 24 -5.88 12.73 9.43
C ALA A 24 -7.22 13.11 10.05
N MET A 25 -7.38 14.39 10.36
CA MET A 25 -8.66 14.92 10.82
C MET A 25 -9.41 15.48 9.61
N ALA A 26 -10.68 15.06 9.47
CA ALA A 26 -11.52 15.60 8.40
C ALA A 26 -11.79 17.09 8.64
N ALA A 27 -11.81 17.87 7.56
CA ALA A 27 -12.07 19.29 7.66
C ALA A 27 -13.47 19.54 8.25
N GLY A 28 -13.54 20.37 9.29
CA GLY A 28 -14.79 20.71 9.95
C GLY A 28 -15.38 19.64 10.85
N GLU A 29 -14.67 18.53 11.03
CA GLU A 29 -15.09 17.43 11.89
C GLU A 29 -13.99 17.11 12.89
N PHE A 30 -14.39 16.52 14.03
CA PHE A 30 -13.44 16.05 15.04
C PHE A 30 -13.13 14.56 14.90
N ALA A 31 -13.71 13.88 13.91
CA ALA A 31 -13.45 12.47 13.67
C ALA A 31 -12.10 12.26 13.01
N LEU A 32 -11.33 11.30 13.53
CA LEU A 32 -10.07 10.89 12.94
C LEU A 32 -10.31 9.88 11.82
N LYS A 33 -9.68 10.12 10.67
CA LYS A 33 -9.64 9.15 9.57
C LYS A 33 -8.30 8.46 9.55
N LEU A 34 -8.33 7.14 9.61
CA LEU A 34 -7.12 6.33 9.52
C LEU A 34 -6.81 6.05 8.05
N ARG A 35 -5.56 6.26 7.67
CA ARG A 35 -5.06 5.95 6.33
C ARG A 35 -3.78 5.15 6.46
N ILE A 36 -3.57 4.24 5.52
CA ILE A 36 -2.36 3.44 5.47
C ILE A 36 -1.40 4.09 4.48
N ASN A 37 -0.12 4.16 4.84
CA ASN A 37 0.92 4.67 3.96
C ASN A 37 1.08 3.77 2.75
N ASP A 38 1.46 4.35 1.60
CA ASP A 38 1.78 3.57 0.41
C ASP A 38 3.05 2.74 0.65
N LEU A 39 3.10 1.56 0.06
CA LEU A 39 4.28 0.71 0.06
C LEU A 39 4.99 0.85 -1.29
N ASN A 40 6.16 1.48 -1.29
CA ASN A 40 6.90 1.74 -2.52
C ASN A 40 7.71 0.52 -2.96
N TYR A 41 7.86 0.37 -4.28
CA TYR A 41 8.64 -0.69 -4.90
C TYR A 41 9.73 -0.10 -5.80
N ALA A 42 10.88 -0.76 -5.85
CA ALA A 42 11.89 -0.45 -6.84
C ALA A 42 11.41 -0.88 -8.23
N ALA A 43 11.92 -0.22 -9.28
CA ALA A 43 11.52 -0.49 -10.65
C ALA A 43 11.69 -1.98 -11.00
N GLY A 44 10.61 -2.57 -11.52
CA GLY A 44 10.59 -3.97 -11.94
C GLY A 44 10.53 -5.00 -10.82
N GLU A 45 10.69 -4.61 -9.57
CA GLU A 45 10.68 -5.53 -8.45
C GLU A 45 9.26 -5.92 -8.04
N THR A 46 9.07 -7.21 -7.78
CA THR A 46 7.78 -7.76 -7.33
C THR A 46 7.88 -8.48 -6.00
N GLU A 47 9.09 -8.86 -5.61
CA GLU A 47 9.36 -9.55 -4.36
C GLU A 47 9.47 -8.57 -3.19
N LEU A 48 9.13 -9.03 -1.99
CA LEU A 48 9.17 -8.17 -0.80
C LEU A 48 10.60 -8.06 -0.25
N THR A 49 11.06 -6.83 -0.07
CA THR A 49 12.34 -6.54 0.60
C THR A 49 12.17 -6.62 2.12
N THR A 50 13.29 -6.55 2.85
CA THR A 50 13.26 -6.54 4.32
C THR A 50 12.37 -5.43 4.87
N GLN A 51 12.45 -4.21 4.31
CA GLN A 51 11.60 -3.09 4.74
C GLN A 51 10.13 -3.35 4.46
N GLN A 52 9.84 -3.94 3.30
CA GLN A 52 8.45 -4.26 2.92
C GLN A 52 7.90 -5.41 3.79
N LEU A 53 8.72 -6.36 4.17
CA LEU A 53 8.34 -7.43 5.11
C LEU A 53 8.01 -6.85 6.48
N GLU A 54 8.79 -5.89 6.97
CA GLU A 54 8.50 -5.21 8.23
C GLU A 54 7.20 -4.40 8.16
N PHE A 55 6.97 -3.72 7.04
CA PHE A 55 5.70 -3.03 6.79
C PHE A 55 4.51 -4.01 6.87
N SER A 56 4.63 -5.17 6.22
CA SER A 56 3.58 -6.18 6.25
C SER A 56 3.32 -6.71 7.67
N ARG A 57 4.39 -6.90 8.45
CA ARG A 57 4.28 -7.34 9.83
C ARG A 57 3.49 -6.32 10.66
N GLN A 58 3.82 -5.05 10.54
CA GLN A 58 3.12 -3.98 11.26
C GLN A 58 1.66 -3.87 10.81
N MET A 59 1.39 -4.05 9.52
CA MET A 59 0.02 -4.07 9.02
C MET A 59 -0.77 -5.25 9.61
N SER A 60 -0.15 -6.42 9.75
CA SER A 60 -0.82 -7.58 10.36
C SER A 60 -1.22 -7.31 11.82
N VAL A 61 -0.36 -6.60 12.57
CA VAL A 61 -0.67 -6.19 13.93
C VAL A 61 -1.85 -5.22 13.96
N MET A 62 -1.87 -4.26 13.05
CA MET A 62 -2.99 -3.32 12.93
C MET A 62 -4.29 -4.04 12.60
N LEU A 63 -4.27 -4.98 11.67
CA LEU A 63 -5.46 -5.74 11.29
C LEU A 63 -5.96 -6.63 12.44
N ALA A 64 -5.05 -7.19 13.25
CA ALA A 64 -5.42 -7.94 14.44
C ALA A 64 -6.08 -7.06 15.50
N ASP A 65 -5.54 -5.84 15.67
CA ASP A 65 -6.04 -4.89 16.65
C ASP A 65 -7.37 -4.25 16.20
N ARG A 66 -7.59 -4.12 14.90
CA ARG A 66 -8.78 -3.51 14.32
C ARG A 66 -9.53 -4.53 13.46
N GLY A 67 -10.28 -5.38 14.14
CA GLY A 67 -10.98 -6.50 13.50
C GLY A 67 -12.02 -6.11 12.46
N GLU A 68 -12.53 -4.87 12.52
CA GLU A 68 -13.52 -4.35 11.58
C GLU A 68 -12.93 -3.85 10.26
N VAL A 69 -11.59 -3.70 10.17
CA VAL A 69 -10.94 -3.12 9.00
C VAL A 69 -10.65 -4.19 7.95
N ASN A 70 -11.09 -3.94 6.72
CA ASN A 70 -10.68 -4.66 5.54
C ASN A 70 -9.90 -3.71 4.63
N VAL A 71 -8.91 -4.22 3.92
CA VAL A 71 -8.00 -3.39 3.14
C VAL A 71 -8.03 -3.82 1.67
N LYS A 72 -8.15 -2.85 0.78
CA LYS A 72 -7.98 -3.06 -0.66
C LYS A 72 -6.52 -2.80 -1.04
N LEU A 73 -5.94 -3.73 -1.78
CA LEU A 73 -4.57 -3.66 -2.27
C LEU A 73 -4.59 -3.15 -3.71
N CYS A 74 -4.27 -1.88 -3.90
CA CYS A 74 -4.31 -1.22 -5.20
C CYS A 74 -2.90 -1.01 -5.71
N ALA A 75 -2.34 -2.01 -6.38
CA ALA A 75 -0.98 -1.95 -6.92
C ALA A 75 -0.94 -1.07 -8.17
N ILE A 76 0.09 -0.22 -8.25
CA ILE A 76 0.26 0.77 -9.31
C ILE A 76 1.65 0.58 -9.91
N ALA A 77 1.70 0.31 -11.23
CA ALA A 77 2.94 0.19 -11.98
C ALA A 77 3.23 1.49 -12.73
N THR A 78 4.49 1.70 -13.06
CA THR A 78 4.97 2.90 -13.76
C THR A 78 5.85 2.51 -14.94
N ALA A 79 6.12 3.47 -15.82
CA ALA A 79 6.94 3.24 -17.00
C ALA A 79 8.31 2.64 -16.68
N SER A 80 8.90 3.02 -15.55
CA SER A 80 10.21 2.50 -15.14
C SER A 80 10.19 1.00 -14.81
N ASP A 81 9.05 0.43 -14.52
CA ASP A 81 8.92 -1.01 -14.23
C ASP A 81 9.25 -1.90 -15.44
N ILE A 82 9.10 -1.38 -16.64
CA ILE A 82 9.41 -2.10 -17.89
C ILE A 82 10.52 -1.41 -18.68
N GLU A 83 11.29 -0.53 -18.04
CA GLU A 83 12.39 0.22 -18.67
C GLU A 83 11.94 1.00 -19.91
N LEU A 84 10.74 1.55 -19.86
CA LEU A 84 10.16 2.27 -20.99
C LEU A 84 10.86 3.62 -21.16
N VAL A 85 11.58 3.78 -22.29
CA VAL A 85 12.34 5.00 -22.58
C VAL A 85 11.40 6.12 -23.02
N ASP A 86 10.45 5.80 -23.90
CA ASP A 86 9.48 6.77 -24.40
C ASP A 86 8.14 6.57 -23.70
N ILE A 87 7.85 7.45 -22.74
CA ILE A 87 6.63 7.37 -21.93
C ILE A 87 5.36 7.53 -22.77
N SER A 88 5.46 8.15 -23.95
CA SER A 88 4.29 8.30 -24.83
C SER A 88 3.77 6.96 -25.33
N THR A 89 4.59 5.90 -25.28
CA THR A 89 4.19 4.55 -25.69
C THR A 89 3.53 3.72 -24.59
N ILE A 90 3.37 4.28 -23.40
CA ILE A 90 2.83 3.55 -22.24
C ILE A 90 1.43 2.99 -22.51
N ASN A 91 0.66 3.64 -23.35
CA ASN A 91 -0.72 3.23 -23.67
C ASN A 91 -0.81 2.16 -24.76
N GLN A 92 0.32 1.71 -25.31
CA GLN A 92 0.30 0.58 -26.23
C GLN A 92 -0.12 -0.68 -25.51
N ALA A 93 -0.95 -1.51 -26.17
CA ALA A 93 -1.58 -2.67 -25.54
C ALA A 93 -0.58 -3.62 -24.88
N GLU A 94 0.57 -3.87 -25.53
CA GLU A 94 1.63 -4.72 -24.99
C GLU A 94 2.20 -4.17 -23.69
N ASN A 95 2.47 -2.86 -23.63
CA ASN A 95 3.01 -2.21 -22.44
C ASN A 95 1.99 -2.21 -21.30
N ILE A 96 0.72 -1.95 -21.61
CA ILE A 96 -0.36 -2.01 -20.62
C ILE A 96 -0.44 -3.39 -19.98
N GLU A 97 -0.40 -4.45 -20.78
CA GLU A 97 -0.48 -5.82 -20.26
C GLU A 97 0.73 -6.17 -19.40
N ARG A 98 1.94 -5.76 -19.80
CA ARG A 98 3.15 -5.97 -19.00
C ARG A 98 3.06 -5.26 -17.65
N LEU A 99 2.62 -4.01 -17.65
CA LEU A 99 2.49 -3.20 -16.43
C LEU A 99 1.40 -3.75 -15.51
N LYS A 100 0.28 -4.16 -16.06
CA LYS A 100 -0.79 -4.79 -15.26
C LYS A 100 -0.33 -6.10 -14.64
N ALA A 101 0.47 -6.89 -15.37
CA ALA A 101 1.01 -8.14 -14.84
C ALA A 101 1.93 -7.88 -13.65
N ILE A 102 2.78 -6.87 -13.71
CA ILE A 102 3.67 -6.49 -12.60
C ILE A 102 2.85 -6.01 -11.40
N SER A 103 1.85 -5.16 -11.62
CA SER A 103 0.95 -4.70 -10.56
C SER A 103 0.26 -5.86 -9.87
N ARG A 104 -0.29 -6.77 -10.67
CA ARG A 104 -0.98 -7.95 -10.14
C ARG A 104 -0.04 -8.82 -9.33
N GLN A 105 1.16 -9.06 -9.82
CA GLN A 105 2.16 -9.87 -9.12
C GLN A 105 2.54 -9.26 -7.77
N ARG A 106 2.71 -7.95 -7.70
CA ARG A 106 3.00 -7.25 -6.44
C ARG A 106 1.88 -7.45 -5.43
N ALA A 107 0.65 -7.23 -5.84
CA ALA A 107 -0.50 -7.40 -4.94
C ALA A 107 -0.65 -8.85 -4.48
N GLU A 108 -0.48 -9.80 -5.38
CA GLU A 108 -0.55 -11.22 -5.05
C GLU A 108 0.56 -11.64 -4.09
N ASN A 109 1.80 -11.24 -4.33
CA ASN A 109 2.92 -11.56 -3.45
C ASN A 109 2.71 -10.98 -2.05
N PHE A 110 2.24 -9.74 -1.96
CA PHE A 110 1.95 -9.11 -0.68
C PHE A 110 0.85 -9.87 0.07
N LYS A 111 -0.26 -10.15 -0.59
CA LYS A 111 -1.37 -10.89 0.03
C LYS A 111 -0.96 -12.29 0.45
N THR A 112 -0.23 -13.01 -0.39
CA THR A 112 0.25 -14.35 -0.08
C THR A 112 1.09 -14.35 1.18
N HIS A 113 2.01 -13.40 1.30
CA HIS A 113 2.83 -13.25 2.50
C HIS A 113 1.97 -12.96 3.75
N MET A 114 1.03 -12.04 3.64
CA MET A 114 0.14 -11.69 4.75
C MET A 114 -0.69 -12.88 5.21
N VAL A 115 -1.24 -13.64 4.28
CA VAL A 115 -2.09 -14.79 4.59
C VAL A 115 -1.29 -15.97 5.10
N GLU A 116 -0.22 -16.34 4.41
CA GLU A 116 0.53 -17.57 4.71
C GLU A 116 1.52 -17.40 5.85
N GLN A 117 2.18 -16.27 5.95
CA GLN A 117 3.22 -16.05 6.96
C GLN A 117 2.72 -15.29 8.19
N LEU A 118 1.74 -14.43 8.03
CA LEU A 118 1.24 -13.57 9.10
C LEU A 118 -0.18 -13.92 9.56
N ASN A 119 -0.76 -14.97 9.01
CA ASN A 119 -2.06 -15.51 9.39
C ASN A 119 -3.22 -14.50 9.29
N VAL A 120 -3.14 -13.56 8.37
CA VAL A 120 -4.24 -12.63 8.10
C VAL A 120 -5.30 -13.35 7.28
N PRO A 121 -6.58 -13.30 7.68
CA PRO A 121 -7.64 -13.92 6.88
C PRO A 121 -7.71 -13.33 5.47
N SER A 122 -7.75 -14.20 4.46
CA SER A 122 -7.76 -13.79 3.05
C SER A 122 -8.89 -12.81 2.72
N ALA A 123 -10.05 -12.99 3.35
CA ALA A 123 -11.22 -12.14 3.11
C ALA A 123 -11.03 -10.69 3.55
N ARG A 124 -10.02 -10.40 4.35
CA ARG A 124 -9.73 -9.04 4.82
C ARG A 124 -8.84 -8.25 3.88
N LEU A 125 -8.26 -8.91 2.87
CA LEU A 125 -7.36 -8.31 1.89
C LEU A 125 -7.98 -8.49 0.50
N LEU A 126 -8.49 -7.41 -0.05
CA LEU A 126 -9.18 -7.41 -1.34
C LEU A 126 -8.28 -6.79 -2.41
N PHE A 127 -8.42 -7.24 -3.65
CA PHE A 127 -7.67 -6.67 -4.76
C PHE A 127 -8.46 -5.58 -5.46
N CYS A 128 -7.77 -4.47 -5.77
CA CYS A 128 -8.23 -3.51 -6.78
C CYS A 128 -7.89 -4.03 -8.17
N THR A 129 -8.53 -3.47 -9.19
CA THR A 129 -8.06 -3.63 -10.56
C THR A 129 -6.64 -3.06 -10.66
N PRO A 130 -5.71 -3.78 -11.33
CA PRO A 130 -4.35 -3.28 -11.53
C PRO A 130 -4.34 -1.89 -12.19
N GLN A 131 -3.48 -1.00 -11.70
CA GLN A 131 -3.42 0.39 -12.13
C GLN A 131 -2.06 0.74 -12.70
N ILE A 132 -2.04 1.74 -13.57
CA ILE A 132 -0.83 2.27 -14.19
C ILE A 132 -0.81 3.78 -13.94
N ASP A 133 0.33 4.28 -13.46
CA ASP A 133 0.54 5.72 -13.29
C ASP A 133 1.50 6.18 -14.38
N SER A 134 0.97 6.95 -15.35
CA SER A 134 1.72 7.46 -16.49
C SER A 134 2.35 8.82 -16.23
N SER A 135 2.23 9.36 -15.05
CA SER A 135 2.81 10.68 -14.74
C SER A 135 4.33 10.61 -14.69
N LYS A 136 4.96 11.75 -14.98
CA LYS A 136 6.41 11.89 -14.89
C LYS A 136 6.83 11.73 -13.43
N ASP A 137 7.92 11.02 -13.21
CA ASP A 137 8.47 10.74 -11.87
C ASP A 137 7.52 9.95 -10.96
N ALA A 138 6.56 9.23 -11.56
CA ALA A 138 5.69 8.34 -10.82
C ALA A 138 6.48 7.21 -10.16
N LYS A 139 6.08 6.82 -8.95
CA LYS A 139 6.69 5.73 -8.20
C LYS A 139 5.79 4.51 -8.18
N ALA A 140 6.36 3.35 -8.47
CA ALA A 140 5.67 2.08 -8.32
C ALA A 140 5.35 1.85 -6.84
N ARG A 141 4.13 1.42 -6.56
CA ARG A 141 3.66 1.31 -5.19
C ARG A 141 2.44 0.42 -5.07
N ILE A 142 2.15 -0.04 -3.86
CA ILE A 142 0.82 -0.52 -3.51
C ILE A 142 0.16 0.56 -2.64
N LYS A 143 -1.00 1.00 -3.07
CA LYS A 143 -1.85 1.90 -2.31
C LYS A 143 -2.88 1.07 -1.57
N PHE A 144 -3.06 1.34 -0.28
CA PHE A 144 -3.99 0.61 0.57
C PHE A 144 -5.20 1.48 0.88
N VAL A 145 -6.38 0.93 0.64
CA VAL A 145 -7.64 1.64 0.85
C VAL A 145 -8.46 0.86 1.88
N ILE A 146 -8.85 1.55 2.92
CA ILE A 146 -9.74 1.00 3.97
C ILE A 146 -11.19 1.16 3.56
#